data_8592b53302d14c63432544d239affd33
#
_entry.id   8592b53302d14c63432544d239affd33
#
_cell.length_a   1.000
_cell.length_b   1.000
_cell.length_c   1.000
_cell.angle_alpha   90.00
_cell.angle_beta   90.00
_cell.angle_gamma   90.00
#
_symmetry.space_group_name_H-M   'P 1'
#
loop_
_entity.id
_entity.type
_entity.pdbx_description
1 polymer ?
#
loop_
_entity_poly.entity_id
_entity_poly.type
_entity_poly.pdbx_seq_one_letter_code
_entity_poly.pdbx_strand_id
1 'polypeptide(L)'
;LLLAASLGAACAQSTPAPLQISPDASDSPYVVDSSRFLVRSGFGQCVRTGYWTAETAAITKVVGSSKPAGCYCDEGQMSRAVCADPVVPVVEKAAEPMAPVLPVAPPVLAEKVSIPADALFEFDKASLSSDGKTVLDKLLGQLKGLTLEAVVAVGHTDKIGSLTYNLDLSQRRASTVKQYLVQTGGIEASRVFTEGRGETSPVTGDSCKTLGKESARNSKLVSCLAPDRRVDIEAVGVRNSR
;
A
#
# COMPACT_ATOMS: atom_id res chain seq x y z
N LEU A 1 10.60 -60.84 -6.05
CA LEU A 1 9.41 -59.96 -5.96
C LEU A 1 9.88 -58.54 -5.58
N LEU A 2 10.00 -57.62 -6.56
CA LEU A 2 10.30 -56.22 -6.33
C LEU A 2 8.97 -55.45 -6.46
N LEU A 3 8.48 -54.85 -5.34
CA LEU A 3 7.38 -53.88 -5.39
C LEU A 3 7.92 -52.49 -5.73
N ALA A 4 7.54 -51.96 -6.88
CA ALA A 4 7.76 -50.59 -7.25
C ALA A 4 6.64 -49.73 -6.65
N ALA A 5 6.97 -48.85 -5.68
CA ALA A 5 6.08 -47.84 -5.15
C ALA A 5 6.13 -46.60 -6.06
N SER A 6 5.04 -46.37 -6.80
CA SER A 6 4.86 -45.14 -7.58
C SER A 6 4.49 -43.97 -6.64
N LEU A 7 5.43 -43.03 -6.46
CA LEU A 7 5.10 -41.73 -5.85
C LEU A 7 4.30 -40.91 -6.87
N GLY A 8 3.01 -40.75 -6.60
CA GLY A 8 2.18 -39.77 -7.30
C GLY A 8 2.57 -38.36 -6.86
N ALA A 9 3.16 -37.59 -7.76
CA ALA A 9 3.37 -36.15 -7.58
C ALA A 9 2.00 -35.45 -7.61
N ALA A 10 1.54 -34.97 -6.47
CA ALA A 10 0.39 -34.07 -6.39
C ALA A 10 0.79 -32.72 -7.00
N CYS A 11 0.27 -32.42 -8.20
CA CYS A 11 0.34 -31.09 -8.78
C CYS A 11 -0.41 -30.13 -7.85
N ALA A 12 0.30 -29.33 -7.08
CA ALA A 12 -0.25 -28.20 -6.37
C ALA A 12 -0.76 -27.19 -7.43
N GLN A 13 -2.08 -27.12 -7.60
CA GLN A 13 -2.72 -26.10 -8.43
C GLN A 13 -2.57 -24.76 -7.71
N SER A 14 -1.67 -23.91 -8.21
CA SER A 14 -1.57 -22.54 -7.76
C SER A 14 -2.89 -21.82 -8.11
N THR A 15 -3.64 -21.42 -7.09
CA THR A 15 -4.81 -20.57 -7.29
C THR A 15 -4.36 -19.25 -7.91
N PRO A 16 -4.94 -18.85 -9.05
CA PRO A 16 -4.56 -17.58 -9.67
C PRO A 16 -4.88 -16.42 -8.75
N ALA A 17 -4.02 -15.39 -8.74
CA ALA A 17 -4.20 -14.21 -7.91
C ALA A 17 -5.58 -13.56 -8.13
N PRO A 18 -6.21 -13.01 -7.07
CA PRO A 18 -7.48 -12.34 -7.19
C PRO A 18 -7.34 -11.09 -8.07
N LEU A 19 -8.24 -10.94 -9.05
CA LEU A 19 -8.25 -9.81 -9.98
C LEU A 19 -9.42 -8.89 -9.65
N GLN A 20 -9.16 -7.59 -9.49
CA GLN A 20 -10.17 -6.57 -9.20
C GLN A 20 -10.49 -5.75 -10.46
N ILE A 21 -11.78 -5.53 -10.73
CA ILE A 21 -12.24 -4.71 -11.86
C ILE A 21 -12.36 -3.24 -11.45
N SER A 22 -11.97 -2.32 -12.36
CA SER A 22 -12.11 -0.87 -12.17
C SER A 22 -13.57 -0.45 -11.92
N PRO A 23 -13.82 0.56 -11.06
CA PRO A 23 -15.17 1.04 -10.72
C PRO A 23 -15.95 1.64 -11.91
N ASP A 24 -15.29 1.99 -13.00
CA ASP A 24 -15.91 2.64 -14.15
C ASP A 24 -16.80 1.72 -15.01
N ALA A 25 -16.81 0.41 -14.74
CA ALA A 25 -17.63 -0.56 -15.47
C ALA A 25 -19.00 -0.73 -14.79
N SER A 26 -20.04 -0.01 -15.25
CA SER A 26 -21.43 -0.16 -14.79
C SER A 26 -22.02 -1.53 -15.15
N ASP A 27 -21.64 -2.08 -16.31
CA ASP A 27 -22.13 -3.36 -16.85
C ASP A 27 -20.95 -4.32 -17.05
N SER A 28 -20.47 -4.89 -15.95
CA SER A 28 -19.35 -5.83 -16.02
C SER A 28 -19.73 -7.10 -16.79
N PRO A 29 -18.92 -7.55 -17.77
CA PRO A 29 -19.12 -8.83 -18.44
C PRO A 29 -18.86 -10.04 -17.53
N TYR A 30 -18.32 -9.83 -16.34
CA TYR A 30 -18.02 -10.87 -15.35
C TYR A 30 -18.68 -10.56 -14.02
N VAL A 31 -19.07 -11.61 -13.30
CA VAL A 31 -19.56 -11.50 -11.94
C VAL A 31 -18.43 -11.05 -11.02
N VAL A 32 -18.72 -10.05 -10.20
CA VAL A 32 -17.81 -9.54 -9.17
C VAL A 32 -18.47 -9.61 -7.79
N ASP A 33 -17.66 -9.74 -6.76
CA ASP A 33 -18.12 -9.63 -5.37
C ASP A 33 -18.35 -8.16 -4.94
N SER A 34 -18.74 -7.95 -3.70
CA SER A 34 -18.96 -6.61 -3.14
C SER A 34 -17.70 -5.71 -3.12
N SER A 35 -16.53 -6.31 -3.17
CA SER A 35 -15.23 -5.63 -3.26
C SER A 35 -14.70 -5.52 -4.69
N ARG A 36 -15.54 -5.89 -5.69
CA ARG A 36 -15.26 -5.87 -7.13
C ARG A 36 -14.17 -6.86 -7.58
N PHE A 37 -13.90 -7.90 -6.81
CA PHE A 37 -13.07 -9.00 -7.27
C PHE A 37 -13.85 -9.95 -8.18
N LEU A 38 -13.18 -10.43 -9.23
CA LEU A 38 -13.73 -11.40 -10.16
C LEU A 38 -14.07 -12.71 -9.45
N VAL A 39 -15.34 -13.14 -9.55
CA VAL A 39 -15.79 -14.43 -9.04
C VAL A 39 -15.35 -15.53 -10.02
N ARG A 40 -14.72 -16.57 -9.47
CA ARG A 40 -14.29 -17.75 -10.23
C ARG A 40 -15.09 -18.98 -9.85
N SER A 41 -15.32 -19.85 -10.83
CA SER A 41 -15.90 -21.18 -10.59
C SER A 41 -14.91 -22.07 -9.85
N GLY A 42 -15.39 -23.21 -9.34
CA GLY A 42 -14.52 -24.23 -8.73
C GLY A 42 -13.42 -24.78 -9.66
N PHE A 43 -13.52 -24.52 -10.96
CA PHE A 43 -12.50 -24.86 -11.96
C PHE A 43 -11.57 -23.68 -12.32
N GLY A 44 -11.66 -22.57 -11.58
CA GLY A 44 -10.80 -21.39 -11.75
C GLY A 44 -11.21 -20.45 -12.89
N GLN A 45 -12.30 -20.74 -13.61
CA GLN A 45 -12.80 -19.91 -14.70
C GLN A 45 -13.62 -18.73 -14.15
N CYS A 46 -13.51 -17.54 -14.78
CA CYS A 46 -14.35 -16.40 -14.40
C CYS A 46 -15.82 -16.66 -14.75
N VAL A 47 -16.72 -16.26 -13.85
CA VAL A 47 -18.16 -16.38 -14.07
C VAL A 47 -18.63 -15.21 -14.93
N ARG A 48 -19.20 -15.49 -16.11
CA ARG A 48 -19.71 -14.48 -17.04
C ARG A 48 -21.10 -14.01 -16.61
N THR A 49 -21.41 -12.73 -16.87
CA THR A 49 -22.77 -12.18 -16.76
C THR A 49 -23.51 -12.30 -18.10
N GLY A 50 -24.80 -11.94 -18.10
CA GLY A 50 -25.59 -11.84 -19.34
C GLY A 50 -25.12 -10.71 -20.30
N TYR A 51 -24.27 -9.82 -19.85
CA TYR A 51 -23.69 -8.73 -20.65
C TYR A 51 -22.34 -9.10 -21.28
N TRP A 52 -21.92 -10.36 -21.15
CA TRP A 52 -20.63 -10.77 -21.68
C TRP A 52 -20.63 -10.78 -23.22
N THR A 53 -19.72 -10.03 -23.80
CA THR A 53 -19.28 -10.12 -25.20
C THR A 53 -17.76 -10.04 -25.25
N ALA A 54 -17.16 -10.50 -26.36
CA ALA A 54 -15.72 -10.37 -26.54
C ALA A 54 -15.25 -8.89 -26.48
N GLU A 55 -16.08 -7.97 -26.99
CA GLU A 55 -15.80 -6.53 -26.97
C GLU A 55 -15.85 -5.97 -25.54
N THR A 56 -16.90 -6.28 -24.76
CA THR A 56 -16.99 -5.83 -23.37
C THR A 56 -15.88 -6.42 -22.50
N ALA A 57 -15.50 -7.67 -22.72
CA ALA A 57 -14.39 -8.31 -22.04
C ALA A 57 -13.02 -7.68 -22.39
N ALA A 58 -12.86 -7.23 -23.65
CA ALA A 58 -11.64 -6.60 -24.16
C ALA A 58 -11.41 -5.16 -23.63
N ILE A 59 -12.44 -4.47 -23.17
CA ILE A 59 -12.36 -3.11 -22.64
C ILE A 59 -12.46 -3.03 -21.12
N THR A 60 -12.86 -4.10 -20.43
CA THR A 60 -13.01 -4.12 -18.99
C THR A 60 -11.66 -4.08 -18.30
N LYS A 61 -11.36 -2.96 -17.64
CA LYS A 61 -10.06 -2.72 -16.99
C LYS A 61 -9.91 -3.50 -15.69
N VAL A 62 -8.73 -4.05 -15.49
CA VAL A 62 -8.30 -4.69 -14.24
C VAL A 62 -7.38 -3.72 -13.49
N VAL A 63 -7.64 -3.53 -12.18
CA VAL A 63 -6.84 -2.65 -11.33
C VAL A 63 -5.39 -3.16 -11.28
N GLY A 64 -4.44 -2.27 -11.54
CA GLY A 64 -3.01 -2.62 -11.52
C GLY A 64 -2.52 -3.42 -12.72
N SER A 65 -3.33 -3.55 -13.79
CA SER A 65 -2.94 -4.26 -15.02
C SER A 65 -3.12 -3.40 -16.26
N SER A 66 -2.22 -3.57 -17.24
CA SER A 66 -2.35 -3.02 -18.59
C SER A 66 -3.27 -3.85 -19.49
N LYS A 67 -3.56 -5.11 -19.11
CA LYS A 67 -4.39 -6.03 -19.86
C LYS A 67 -5.83 -6.02 -19.35
N PRO A 68 -6.85 -6.09 -20.24
CA PRO A 68 -8.24 -6.15 -19.85
C PRO A 68 -8.61 -7.51 -19.24
N ALA A 69 -9.75 -7.55 -18.54
CA ALA A 69 -10.23 -8.75 -17.85
C ALA A 69 -10.39 -9.97 -18.76
N GLY A 70 -10.79 -9.77 -20.03
CA GLY A 70 -10.90 -10.84 -21.01
C GLY A 70 -9.62 -11.62 -21.23
N CYS A 71 -8.46 -10.98 -21.10
CA CYS A 71 -7.16 -11.66 -21.27
C CYS A 71 -6.83 -12.63 -20.13
N TYR A 72 -7.44 -12.45 -18.96
CA TYR A 72 -7.27 -13.33 -17.81
C TYR A 72 -8.36 -14.38 -17.66
N CYS A 73 -9.54 -14.08 -18.22
CA CYS A 73 -10.73 -14.88 -18.06
C CYS A 73 -11.03 -15.74 -19.30
N ASP A 74 -10.73 -15.22 -20.48
CA ASP A 74 -11.13 -15.80 -21.77
C ASP A 74 -10.00 -15.67 -22.81
N GLU A 75 -8.78 -16.00 -22.44
CA GLU A 75 -7.57 -15.86 -23.27
C GLU A 75 -7.75 -16.45 -24.68
N GLY A 76 -8.42 -17.59 -24.78
CA GLY A 76 -8.67 -18.25 -26.07
C GLY A 76 -9.71 -17.55 -26.97
N GLN A 77 -10.46 -16.57 -26.45
CA GLN A 77 -11.49 -15.81 -27.18
C GLN A 77 -11.08 -14.37 -27.44
N MET A 78 -9.97 -13.92 -26.84
CA MET A 78 -9.41 -12.60 -27.05
C MET A 78 -8.42 -12.61 -28.22
N SER A 79 -8.37 -11.50 -28.98
CA SER A 79 -7.33 -11.36 -30.00
C SER A 79 -5.94 -11.21 -29.35
N ARG A 80 -4.92 -11.78 -29.97
CA ARG A 80 -3.55 -11.63 -29.49
C ARG A 80 -3.11 -10.18 -29.38
N ALA A 81 -3.62 -9.30 -30.24
CA ALA A 81 -3.32 -7.87 -30.22
C ALA A 81 -3.81 -7.18 -28.94
N VAL A 82 -4.97 -7.59 -28.39
CA VAL A 82 -5.54 -7.03 -27.16
C VAL A 82 -4.82 -7.53 -25.91
N CYS A 83 -4.32 -8.78 -25.96
CA CYS A 83 -3.67 -9.41 -24.82
C CYS A 83 -2.14 -9.36 -24.86
N ALA A 84 -1.55 -8.88 -25.95
CA ALA A 84 -0.13 -8.63 -26.03
C ALA A 84 0.26 -7.57 -24.99
N ASP A 85 1.40 -7.76 -24.32
CA ASP A 85 1.98 -6.68 -23.54
C ASP A 85 2.21 -5.49 -24.49
N PRO A 86 1.90 -4.25 -24.07
CA PRO A 86 2.19 -3.10 -24.90
C PRO A 86 3.68 -3.17 -25.26
N VAL A 87 3.95 -3.41 -26.53
CA VAL A 87 5.33 -3.37 -27.05
C VAL A 87 5.72 -1.91 -26.87
N VAL A 88 6.50 -1.62 -25.83
CA VAL A 88 7.18 -0.33 -25.74
C VAL A 88 8.05 -0.31 -26.99
N PRO A 89 7.80 0.56 -27.98
CA PRO A 89 8.66 0.60 -29.14
C PRO A 89 10.08 0.88 -28.62
N VAL A 90 10.98 -0.09 -28.78
CA VAL A 90 12.41 0.18 -28.66
C VAL A 90 12.70 1.13 -29.80
N VAL A 91 12.67 2.42 -29.50
CA VAL A 91 13.13 3.44 -30.41
C VAL A 91 14.63 3.20 -30.56
N GLU A 92 15.01 2.49 -31.60
CA GLU A 92 16.38 2.45 -32.08
C GLU A 92 16.78 3.90 -32.33
N LYS A 93 17.68 4.38 -31.47
CA LYS A 93 18.09 5.79 -31.40
C LYS A 93 18.87 6.13 -32.68
N ALA A 94 18.12 6.54 -33.70
CA ALA A 94 18.73 7.36 -34.75
C ALA A 94 19.26 8.63 -34.08
N ALA A 95 20.53 8.94 -34.31
CA ALA A 95 21.20 10.09 -33.72
C ALA A 95 20.48 11.36 -34.17
N GLU A 96 19.59 11.89 -33.33
CA GLU A 96 18.99 13.21 -33.48
C GLU A 96 20.03 14.28 -33.12
N PRO A 97 20.05 15.42 -33.84
CA PRO A 97 20.88 16.54 -33.45
C PRO A 97 20.48 17.02 -32.05
N MET A 98 21.50 17.23 -31.21
CA MET A 98 21.37 17.64 -29.81
C MET A 98 20.33 18.74 -29.64
N ALA A 99 19.11 18.37 -29.19
CA ALA A 99 18.16 19.32 -28.65
C ALA A 99 18.78 19.96 -27.39
N PRO A 100 18.46 21.23 -27.09
CA PRO A 100 19.01 21.91 -25.93
C PRO A 100 18.70 21.08 -24.68
N VAL A 101 19.73 20.81 -23.90
CA VAL A 101 19.64 20.05 -22.64
C VAL A 101 18.64 20.77 -21.76
N LEU A 102 17.42 20.19 -21.61
CA LEU A 102 16.48 20.65 -20.61
C LEU A 102 17.17 20.54 -19.25
N PRO A 103 17.05 21.54 -18.37
CA PRO A 103 17.69 21.48 -17.06
C PRO A 103 17.26 20.20 -16.37
N VAL A 104 18.23 19.39 -15.96
CA VAL A 104 18.00 18.16 -15.19
C VAL A 104 17.18 18.55 -13.98
N ALA A 105 15.97 17.99 -13.85
CA ALA A 105 15.15 18.22 -12.68
C ALA A 105 15.96 17.90 -11.42
N PRO A 106 15.95 18.76 -10.41
CA PRO A 106 16.71 18.52 -9.19
C PRO A 106 16.29 17.18 -8.58
N PRO A 107 17.21 16.42 -7.96
CA PRO A 107 16.91 15.10 -7.42
C PRO A 107 15.81 15.20 -6.38
N VAL A 108 14.73 14.45 -6.57
CA VAL A 108 13.67 14.29 -5.58
C VAL A 108 14.22 13.45 -4.43
N LEU A 109 14.18 14.00 -3.23
CA LEU A 109 14.59 13.30 -2.00
C LEU A 109 13.35 12.78 -1.31
N ALA A 110 13.34 11.50 -0.97
CA ALA A 110 12.35 10.91 -0.08
C ALA A 110 13.04 10.59 1.25
N GLU A 111 12.56 11.19 2.33
CA GLU A 111 13.04 10.93 3.70
C GLU A 111 11.94 10.24 4.48
N LYS A 112 12.22 9.04 4.99
CA LYS A 112 11.29 8.28 5.83
C LYS A 112 11.84 8.19 7.25
N VAL A 113 11.03 8.61 8.21
CA VAL A 113 11.32 8.57 9.63
C VAL A 113 10.22 7.78 10.35
N SER A 114 10.61 6.78 11.12
CA SER A 114 9.71 6.03 12.02
C SER A 114 9.89 6.55 13.44
N ILE A 115 8.82 7.01 14.06
CA ILE A 115 8.83 7.55 15.41
C ILE A 115 7.97 6.67 16.31
N PRO A 116 8.51 6.14 17.43
CA PRO A 116 7.70 5.40 18.40
C PRO A 116 6.50 6.22 18.88
N ALA A 117 5.32 5.61 18.92
CA ALA A 117 4.12 6.31 19.37
C ALA A 117 4.21 6.74 20.83
N ASP A 118 4.90 5.97 21.66
CA ASP A 118 5.12 6.28 23.07
C ASP A 118 6.02 7.54 23.27
N ALA A 119 6.80 7.91 22.25
CA ALA A 119 7.56 9.16 22.24
C ALA A 119 6.72 10.37 21.78
N LEU A 120 5.65 10.14 21.03
CA LEU A 120 4.81 11.20 20.50
C LEU A 120 3.59 11.50 21.36
N PHE A 121 2.95 10.47 21.90
CA PHE A 121 1.63 10.57 22.51
C PHE A 121 1.66 10.16 23.97
N GLU A 122 0.72 10.67 24.74
CA GLU A 122 0.41 10.14 26.05
C GLU A 122 -0.16 8.71 25.92
N PHE A 123 0.01 7.91 27.00
CA PHE A 123 -0.46 6.53 27.02
C PHE A 123 -1.95 6.44 26.60
N ASP A 124 -2.25 5.54 25.67
CA ASP A 124 -3.59 5.26 25.14
C ASP A 124 -4.33 6.49 24.56
N LYS A 125 -3.58 7.56 24.21
CA LYS A 125 -4.15 8.79 23.64
C LYS A 125 -3.61 9.06 22.22
N ALA A 126 -4.29 9.99 21.56
CA ALA A 126 -3.86 10.58 20.31
C ALA A 126 -3.41 12.06 20.49
N SER A 127 -3.38 12.56 21.72
CA SER A 127 -2.85 13.89 22.03
C SER A 127 -1.34 13.87 22.14
N LEU A 128 -0.65 14.81 21.49
CA LEU A 128 0.80 14.95 21.60
C LEU A 128 1.22 15.31 23.01
N SER A 129 2.24 14.62 23.50
CA SER A 129 2.96 14.98 24.72
C SER A 129 3.87 16.19 24.48
N SER A 130 4.42 16.77 25.54
CA SER A 130 5.46 17.82 25.44
C SER A 130 6.70 17.32 24.69
N ASP A 131 7.11 16.09 24.99
CA ASP A 131 8.27 15.46 24.36
C ASP A 131 7.96 15.14 22.88
N GLY A 132 6.74 14.71 22.59
CA GLY A 132 6.26 14.48 21.23
C GLY A 132 6.31 15.73 20.36
N LYS A 133 5.93 16.87 20.90
CA LYS A 133 6.09 18.16 20.19
C LYS A 133 7.55 18.45 19.90
N THR A 134 8.44 18.24 20.86
CA THR A 134 9.89 18.44 20.69
C THR A 134 10.47 17.52 19.61
N VAL A 135 10.00 16.27 19.53
CA VAL A 135 10.40 15.32 18.47
C VAL A 135 9.95 15.81 17.09
N LEU A 136 8.70 16.27 16.98
CA LEU A 136 8.19 16.83 15.73
C LEU A 136 8.86 18.15 15.34
N ASP A 137 9.25 18.99 16.30
CA ASP A 137 10.03 20.22 16.03
C ASP A 137 11.40 19.90 15.44
N LYS A 138 12.06 18.84 15.93
CA LYS A 138 13.33 18.37 15.35
C LYS A 138 13.12 17.89 13.91
N LEU A 139 12.05 17.13 13.66
CA LEU A 139 11.69 16.71 12.30
C LEU A 139 11.45 17.92 11.39
N LEU A 140 10.66 18.90 11.84
CA LEU A 140 10.44 20.16 11.11
C LEU A 140 11.75 20.89 10.82
N GLY A 141 12.70 20.86 11.75
CA GLY A 141 14.05 21.39 11.55
C GLY A 141 14.81 20.70 10.42
N GLN A 142 14.67 19.38 10.29
CA GLN A 142 15.29 18.59 9.21
C GLN A 142 14.65 18.88 7.85
N LEU A 143 13.32 19.09 7.83
CA LEU A 143 12.58 19.41 6.61
C LEU A 143 12.81 20.86 6.12
N LYS A 144 13.39 21.74 6.97
CA LYS A 144 13.78 23.09 6.54
C LYS A 144 14.85 23.01 5.45
N GLY A 145 14.61 23.72 4.35
CA GLY A 145 15.51 23.71 3.18
C GLY A 145 15.09 22.70 2.11
N LEU A 146 14.00 21.97 2.33
CA LEU A 146 13.31 21.20 1.28
C LEU A 146 12.08 21.96 0.79
N THR A 147 11.90 22.02 -0.52
CA THR A 147 10.59 22.32 -1.12
C THR A 147 9.79 21.03 -1.09
N LEU A 148 8.90 20.90 -0.09
CA LEU A 148 8.11 19.71 0.11
C LEU A 148 7.03 19.58 -0.97
N GLU A 149 6.96 18.43 -1.61
CA GLU A 149 5.90 18.05 -2.54
C GLU A 149 4.75 17.34 -1.80
N ALA A 150 5.10 16.39 -0.95
CA ALA A 150 4.16 15.65 -0.13
C ALA A 150 4.77 15.21 1.20
N VAL A 151 3.94 15.09 2.22
CA VAL A 151 4.26 14.44 3.50
C VAL A 151 3.15 13.45 3.80
N VAL A 152 3.50 12.20 4.08
CA VAL A 152 2.56 11.15 4.43
C VAL A 152 2.84 10.72 5.87
N ALA A 153 1.85 10.81 6.76
CA ALA A 153 1.92 10.32 8.12
C ALA A 153 1.06 9.06 8.26
N VAL A 154 1.68 7.92 8.55
CA VAL A 154 1.01 6.62 8.70
C VAL A 154 1.07 6.18 10.15
N GLY A 155 -0.09 6.06 10.81
CA GLY A 155 -0.20 5.57 12.18
C GLY A 155 -0.30 4.06 12.24
N HIS A 156 0.37 3.46 13.22
CA HIS A 156 0.34 2.03 13.50
C HIS A 156 0.08 1.78 14.98
N THR A 157 -0.53 0.63 15.30
CA THR A 157 -0.70 0.11 16.65
C THR A 157 -0.11 -1.28 16.74
N ASP A 158 0.04 -1.78 17.96
CA ASP A 158 0.20 -3.20 18.17
C ASP A 158 -1.15 -3.93 18.05
N LYS A 159 -1.13 -5.25 18.17
CA LYS A 159 -2.29 -6.15 18.05
C LYS A 159 -3.14 -6.28 19.33
N ILE A 160 -2.83 -5.52 20.39
CA ILE A 160 -3.60 -5.56 21.62
C ILE A 160 -4.81 -4.63 21.46
N GLY A 161 -6.00 -5.20 21.49
CA GLY A 161 -7.25 -4.49 21.32
C GLY A 161 -8.13 -5.06 20.21
N SER A 162 -9.13 -4.32 19.79
CA SER A 162 -9.93 -4.70 18.61
C SER A 162 -9.38 -4.03 17.35
N LEU A 163 -9.51 -4.69 16.21
CA LEU A 163 -9.11 -4.15 14.90
C LEU A 163 -9.70 -2.76 14.67
N THR A 164 -11.00 -2.58 14.96
CA THR A 164 -11.69 -1.31 14.78
C THR A 164 -11.11 -0.20 15.67
N TYR A 165 -10.85 -0.53 16.95
CA TYR A 165 -10.23 0.41 17.89
C TYR A 165 -8.83 0.81 17.43
N ASN A 166 -8.02 -0.17 17.04
CA ASN A 166 -6.65 0.03 16.59
C ASN A 166 -6.58 0.87 15.31
N LEU A 167 -7.50 0.63 14.37
CA LEU A 167 -7.61 1.41 13.14
C LEU A 167 -7.97 2.87 13.45
N ASP A 168 -8.99 3.10 14.28
CA ASP A 168 -9.41 4.45 14.67
C ASP A 168 -8.32 5.20 15.46
N LEU A 169 -7.66 4.54 16.42
CA LEU A 169 -6.57 5.13 17.20
C LEU A 169 -5.39 5.52 16.30
N SER A 170 -5.01 4.67 15.38
CA SER A 170 -3.91 4.93 14.43
C SER A 170 -4.24 6.11 13.51
N GLN A 171 -5.48 6.19 13.01
CA GLN A 171 -5.94 7.29 12.17
C GLN A 171 -5.97 8.63 12.95
N ARG A 172 -6.46 8.63 14.18
CA ARG A 172 -6.45 9.83 15.04
C ARG A 172 -5.02 10.30 15.33
N ARG A 173 -4.08 9.41 15.59
CA ARG A 173 -2.67 9.72 15.81
C ARG A 173 -2.03 10.35 14.57
N ALA A 174 -2.22 9.75 13.41
CA ALA A 174 -1.75 10.33 12.14
C ALA A 174 -2.34 11.73 11.88
N SER A 175 -3.63 11.90 12.15
CA SER A 175 -4.31 13.21 12.00
C SER A 175 -3.77 14.26 12.96
N THR A 176 -3.43 13.90 14.19
CA THR A 176 -2.83 14.82 15.16
C THR A 176 -1.42 15.26 14.73
N VAL A 177 -0.63 14.33 14.18
CA VAL A 177 0.67 14.68 13.58
C VAL A 177 0.49 15.64 12.42
N LYS A 178 -0.45 15.37 11.49
CA LYS A 178 -0.78 16.31 10.40
C LYS A 178 -1.11 17.69 10.93
N GLN A 179 -2.00 17.78 11.92
CA GLN A 179 -2.38 19.08 12.50
C GLN A 179 -1.16 19.83 13.01
N TYR A 180 -0.24 19.15 13.69
CA TYR A 180 0.98 19.78 14.20
C TYR A 180 1.90 20.25 13.07
N LEU A 181 2.13 19.43 12.06
CA LEU A 181 2.96 19.77 10.90
C LEU A 181 2.40 20.97 10.12
N VAL A 182 1.07 21.08 10.01
CA VAL A 182 0.40 22.20 9.36
C VAL A 182 0.44 23.45 10.22
N GLN A 183 0.04 23.36 11.49
CA GLN A 183 -0.16 24.54 12.37
C GLN A 183 1.16 25.11 12.87
N THR A 184 2.11 24.25 13.25
CA THR A 184 3.40 24.65 13.81
C THR A 184 4.50 24.68 12.75
N GLY A 185 4.48 23.68 11.85
CA GLY A 185 5.46 23.58 10.79
C GLY A 185 5.22 24.49 9.59
N GLY A 186 4.00 25.03 9.46
CA GLY A 186 3.62 25.86 8.31
C GLY A 186 3.55 25.10 6.99
N ILE A 187 3.49 23.75 7.04
CA ILE A 187 3.37 22.93 5.84
C ILE A 187 1.93 23.05 5.32
N GLU A 188 1.78 23.24 4.01
CA GLU A 188 0.48 23.38 3.39
C GLU A 188 -0.39 22.11 3.60
N ALA A 189 -1.62 22.27 4.08
CA ALA A 189 -2.51 21.16 4.45
C ALA A 189 -2.82 20.19 3.30
N SER A 190 -2.83 20.70 2.06
CA SER A 190 -3.02 19.93 0.82
C SER A 190 -1.87 18.98 0.51
N ARG A 191 -0.69 19.24 1.07
CA ARG A 191 0.52 18.42 0.89
C ARG A 191 0.71 17.38 2.00
N VAL A 192 -0.09 17.42 3.07
CA VAL A 192 0.03 16.46 4.17
C VAL A 192 -1.11 15.45 4.12
N PHE A 193 -0.78 14.19 3.92
CA PHE A 193 -1.68 13.06 3.87
C PHE A 193 -1.59 12.22 5.14
N THR A 194 -2.66 11.56 5.51
CA THR A 194 -2.69 10.70 6.72
C THR A 194 -3.35 9.37 6.42
N GLU A 195 -2.81 8.32 7.00
CA GLU A 195 -3.35 6.97 6.92
C GLU A 195 -3.25 6.29 8.29
N GLY A 196 -4.32 5.63 8.72
CA GLY A 196 -4.30 4.73 9.88
C GLY A 196 -4.28 3.29 9.39
N ARG A 197 -3.27 2.52 9.77
CA ARG A 197 -3.15 1.09 9.43
C ARG A 197 -3.45 0.16 10.59
N GLY A 198 -3.70 0.71 11.79
CA GLY A 198 -3.91 -0.11 12.97
C GLY A 198 -2.77 -1.13 13.13
N GLU A 199 -3.14 -2.39 13.36
CA GLU A 199 -2.22 -3.50 13.60
C GLU A 199 -1.83 -4.28 12.33
N THR A 200 -2.24 -3.84 11.13
CA THR A 200 -2.09 -4.63 9.88
C THR A 200 -0.67 -4.69 9.32
N SER A 201 0.25 -3.86 9.85
CA SER A 201 1.64 -3.78 9.36
C SER A 201 2.64 -3.87 10.53
N PRO A 202 2.68 -5.01 11.24
CA PRO A 202 3.59 -5.19 12.36
C PRO A 202 5.05 -5.28 11.88
N VAL A 203 5.97 -4.65 12.60
CA VAL A 203 7.42 -4.81 12.39
C VAL A 203 8.00 -5.93 13.23
N THR A 204 7.34 -6.29 14.33
CA THR A 204 7.76 -7.41 15.19
C THR A 204 7.47 -8.77 14.56
N GLY A 205 6.54 -8.85 13.61
CA GLY A 205 6.15 -10.09 12.95
C GLY A 205 5.78 -11.19 13.94
N ASP A 206 6.47 -12.32 13.85
CA ASP A 206 6.24 -13.48 14.69
C ASP A 206 7.03 -13.51 16.00
N SER A 207 7.92 -12.55 16.21
CA SER A 207 8.88 -12.55 17.34
C SER A 207 8.20 -12.57 18.71
N CYS A 208 6.98 -12.04 18.82
CA CYS A 208 6.24 -11.93 20.08
C CYS A 208 5.16 -13.01 20.27
N LYS A 209 4.99 -13.94 19.34
CA LYS A 209 3.87 -14.93 19.36
C LYS A 209 3.88 -15.86 20.58
N THR A 210 5.05 -16.20 21.09
CA THR A 210 5.22 -17.16 22.18
C THR A 210 5.08 -16.56 23.58
N LEU A 211 4.84 -15.25 23.70
CA LEU A 211 4.82 -14.53 24.97
C LEU A 211 3.47 -14.60 25.71
N GLY A 212 2.56 -15.45 25.27
CA GLY A 212 1.29 -15.72 25.96
C GLY A 212 0.13 -14.88 25.44
N LYS A 213 -0.92 -14.77 26.28
CA LYS A 213 -2.20 -14.18 25.87
C LYS A 213 -2.07 -12.69 25.52
N GLU A 214 -2.74 -12.27 24.45
CA GLU A 214 -2.87 -10.87 24.03
C GLU A 214 -3.70 -10.08 25.03
N SER A 215 -3.00 -9.35 25.89
CA SER A 215 -3.61 -8.54 26.95
C SER A 215 -2.67 -7.40 27.35
N ALA A 216 -3.22 -6.23 27.62
CA ALA A 216 -2.50 -5.09 28.17
C ALA A 216 -1.86 -5.38 29.55
N ARG A 217 -2.33 -6.41 30.26
CA ARG A 217 -1.74 -6.87 31.53
C ARG A 217 -0.49 -7.73 31.35
N ASN A 218 -0.23 -8.22 30.14
CA ASN A 218 0.96 -9.00 29.82
C ASN A 218 2.13 -8.06 29.47
N SER A 219 2.85 -7.60 30.49
CA SER A 219 3.93 -6.62 30.33
C SER A 219 5.04 -7.09 29.38
N LYS A 220 5.37 -8.39 29.37
CA LYS A 220 6.37 -8.96 28.47
C LYS A 220 5.93 -8.84 27.01
N LEU A 221 4.67 -9.14 26.71
CA LEU A 221 4.10 -9.01 25.37
C LEU A 221 4.02 -7.53 24.97
N VAL A 222 3.52 -6.65 25.85
CA VAL A 222 3.42 -5.20 25.60
C VAL A 222 4.78 -4.60 25.25
N SER A 223 5.84 -4.97 25.99
CA SER A 223 7.20 -4.50 25.71
C SER A 223 7.75 -5.05 24.39
N CYS A 224 7.48 -6.32 24.08
CA CYS A 224 7.90 -6.92 22.81
C CYS A 224 7.24 -6.23 21.61
N LEU A 225 5.96 -5.88 21.72
CA LEU A 225 5.17 -5.24 20.65
C LEU A 225 5.40 -3.72 20.56
N ALA A 226 6.23 -3.12 21.41
CA ALA A 226 6.48 -1.67 21.39
C ALA A 226 6.89 -1.11 20.02
N PRO A 227 7.72 -1.80 19.20
CA PRO A 227 8.07 -1.32 17.87
C PRO A 227 6.90 -1.20 16.89
N ASP A 228 5.81 -1.96 17.11
CA ASP A 228 4.62 -1.90 16.26
C ASP A 228 3.82 -0.60 16.50
N ARG A 229 3.90 -0.03 17.71
CA ARG A 229 3.30 1.25 18.07
C ARG A 229 4.17 2.39 17.59
N ARG A 230 3.90 2.90 16.39
CA ARG A 230 4.71 3.94 15.75
C ARG A 230 3.89 4.84 14.83
N VAL A 231 4.48 5.96 14.45
CA VAL A 231 4.05 6.75 13.30
C VAL A 231 5.20 6.82 12.32
N ASP A 232 4.96 6.37 11.11
CA ASP A 232 5.88 6.51 10.00
C ASP A 232 5.57 7.83 9.29
N ILE A 233 6.57 8.69 9.12
CA ILE A 233 6.44 9.95 8.39
C ILE A 233 7.38 9.87 7.19
N GLU A 234 6.82 10.01 6.00
CA GLU A 234 7.57 10.06 4.76
C GLU A 234 7.38 11.44 4.12
N ALA A 235 8.48 12.14 3.93
CA ALA A 235 8.51 13.46 3.31
C ALA A 235 9.21 13.36 1.95
N VAL A 236 8.52 13.81 0.91
CA VAL A 236 9.03 13.87 -0.46
C VAL A 236 9.21 15.33 -0.83
N GLY A 237 10.37 15.68 -1.35
CA GLY A 237 10.66 17.05 -1.74
C GLY A 237 11.98 17.20 -2.47
N VAL A 238 12.25 18.42 -2.87
CA VAL A 238 13.47 18.80 -3.59
C VAL A 238 14.32 19.70 -2.69
N ARG A 239 15.61 19.44 -2.61
CA ARG A 239 16.53 20.29 -1.87
C ARG A 239 16.71 21.63 -2.59
N ASN A 240 16.48 22.72 -1.90
CA ASN A 240 16.78 24.05 -2.43
C ASN A 240 18.31 24.18 -2.59
N SER A 241 18.79 24.21 -3.84
CA SER A 241 20.16 24.62 -4.13
C SER A 241 20.31 26.10 -3.76
N ARG A 242 21.23 26.40 -2.83
CA ARG A 242 21.67 27.77 -2.57
C ARG A 242 22.52 28.28 -3.70
#